data_6c50540ca85376fea866918f7b8d39ce
#
_entry.id   6c50540ca85376fea866918f7b8d39ce
#
_cell.length_a   1.000
_cell.length_b   1.000
_cell.length_c   1.000
_cell.angle_alpha   90.00
_cell.angle_beta   90.00
_cell.angle_gamma   90.00
#
_symmetry.space_group_name_H-M   'P 1'
#
loop_
_entity.id
_entity.type
_entity.pdbx_description
1 polymer ?
#
loop_
_entity_poly.entity_id
_entity_poly.type
_entity_poly.pdbx_seq_one_letter_code
_entity_poly.pdbx_strand_id
1 'polypeptide(L)'
;MNQERLNEIEKPLLHLVERDVVPALGCTEPISLALAAATAAKYLGKTPERIEAKVSPNLMKNGLGVAVPGTGMVGLPIAAAIGALGGDPGGELEVLKHITPEQVSQAKAMLDKKLVNVDIHQTDHILYSEAVLFADNDRVKVAIQDQHTNIILIEKNGEVVFEKEHDECADCDPYDIFKQVSAREIFEFSCEVELDKISFIGQAATLNRALSNEGLRENYGLHIGRTLRKQVGSGLMSDDLLSKIMIETTAASDARMGGATLPAMSNSGSGNQGIAATMPVVVVADYLNVSEEKRLRALFLSHLMAIYIHSKLPKLSALCAVTTASMGSCAGIAYLLTGKFETVSMGICSMIGDISGIICDGASNSCAMKVSTSVASGYKSVLMAMDETHVTGNEGIVEHDLDRTIDNLCSIASKSMHHIDRQVIEIMVSKPCP
;
A
#
# COMPACT_ATOMS: atom_id res chain seq x y z
N MET A 1 24.85 -17.49 -0.84
CA MET A 1 24.86 -17.21 -2.32
C MET A 1 26.30 -17.08 -2.81
N ASN A 2 26.63 -17.38 -4.09
CA ASN A 2 27.97 -17.10 -4.61
C ASN A 2 28.09 -15.60 -5.01
N GLN A 3 29.33 -15.06 -5.05
CA GLN A 3 29.56 -13.64 -5.28
C GLN A 3 29.14 -13.16 -6.69
N GLU A 4 29.22 -14.02 -7.70
CA GLU A 4 28.82 -13.70 -9.07
C GLU A 4 27.31 -13.48 -9.14
N ARG A 5 26.54 -14.39 -8.56
CA ARG A 5 25.09 -14.28 -8.49
C ARG A 5 24.62 -13.10 -7.63
N LEU A 6 25.30 -12.83 -6.52
CA LEU A 6 25.05 -11.65 -5.71
C LEU A 6 25.18 -10.37 -6.53
N ASN A 7 26.28 -10.22 -7.28
CA ASN A 7 26.54 -9.04 -8.12
C ASN A 7 25.50 -8.88 -9.25
N GLU A 8 25.01 -9.99 -9.81
CA GLU A 8 24.01 -9.99 -10.88
C GLU A 8 22.66 -9.42 -10.41
N ILE A 9 22.19 -9.85 -9.23
CA ILE A 9 20.86 -9.50 -8.73
C ILE A 9 20.85 -8.24 -7.86
N GLU A 10 22.00 -7.79 -7.35
CA GLU A 10 22.11 -6.70 -6.38
C GLU A 10 21.45 -5.42 -6.88
N LYS A 11 21.93 -4.89 -8.00
CA LYS A 11 21.44 -3.60 -8.52
C LYS A 11 19.95 -3.62 -8.86
N PRO A 12 19.41 -4.64 -9.56
CA PRO A 12 17.98 -4.73 -9.80
C PRO A 12 17.13 -4.80 -8.52
N LEU A 13 17.53 -5.62 -7.54
CA LEU A 13 16.75 -5.78 -6.31
C LEU A 13 16.78 -4.54 -5.43
N LEU A 14 17.93 -3.87 -5.30
CA LEU A 14 18.03 -2.59 -4.59
C LEU A 14 17.13 -1.53 -5.23
N HIS A 15 17.21 -1.39 -6.55
CA HIS A 15 16.37 -0.43 -7.29
C HIS A 15 14.88 -0.68 -7.12
N LEU A 16 14.43 -1.93 -7.06
CA LEU A 16 13.03 -2.26 -6.80
C LEU A 16 12.59 -1.80 -5.41
N VAL A 17 13.41 -2.03 -4.38
CA VAL A 17 13.06 -1.59 -3.02
C VAL A 17 13.04 -0.06 -2.94
N GLU A 18 14.03 0.63 -3.50
CA GLU A 18 14.09 2.10 -3.52
C GLU A 18 12.88 2.72 -4.24
N ARG A 19 12.43 2.09 -5.33
CA ARG A 19 11.27 2.56 -6.12
C ARG A 19 9.93 2.29 -5.43
N ASP A 20 9.77 1.12 -4.82
CA ASP A 20 8.48 0.64 -4.32
C ASP A 20 8.26 0.92 -2.83
N VAL A 21 9.32 1.28 -2.10
CA VAL A 21 9.28 1.61 -0.67
C VAL A 21 9.55 3.11 -0.50
N VAL A 22 8.49 3.90 -0.61
CA VAL A 22 8.54 5.35 -0.60
C VAL A 22 7.52 5.96 0.35
N PRO A 23 7.79 7.15 0.93
CA PRO A 23 6.80 7.86 1.73
C PRO A 23 5.55 8.20 0.93
N ALA A 24 4.38 8.03 1.55
CA ALA A 24 3.09 8.38 0.96
C ALA A 24 2.15 8.95 2.02
N LEU A 25 1.45 10.04 1.71
CA LEU A 25 0.48 10.68 2.59
C LEU A 25 -0.94 10.23 2.22
N GLY A 26 -1.62 9.56 3.16
CA GLY A 26 -2.98 9.07 2.93
C GLY A 26 -3.05 7.83 2.02
N CYS A 27 -4.21 7.61 1.39
CA CYS A 27 -4.40 6.53 0.41
C CYS A 27 -4.02 6.99 -0.99
N THR A 28 -3.29 6.15 -1.70
CA THR A 28 -2.67 6.47 -2.99
C THR A 28 -3.70 6.71 -4.10
N GLU A 29 -4.87 6.07 -4.05
CA GLU A 29 -5.90 6.22 -5.06
C GLU A 29 -6.54 7.63 -5.08
N PRO A 30 -7.06 8.18 -3.97
CA PRO A 30 -7.50 9.58 -3.93
C PRO A 30 -6.35 10.56 -4.21
N ILE A 31 -5.14 10.24 -3.77
CA ILE A 31 -3.95 11.07 -3.99
C ILE A 31 -3.59 11.14 -5.48
N SER A 32 -3.73 10.04 -6.24
CA SER A 32 -3.54 10.05 -7.69
C SER A 32 -4.50 11.03 -8.39
N LEU A 33 -5.79 11.02 -7.99
CA LEU A 33 -6.76 11.98 -8.53
C LEU A 33 -6.47 13.41 -8.07
N ALA A 34 -6.05 13.62 -6.83
CA ALA A 34 -5.64 14.92 -6.33
C ALA A 34 -4.41 15.46 -7.10
N LEU A 35 -3.45 14.59 -7.43
CA LEU A 35 -2.28 14.93 -8.25
C LEU A 35 -2.67 15.34 -9.67
N ALA A 36 -3.59 14.60 -10.31
CA ALA A 36 -4.12 14.97 -11.62
C ALA A 36 -4.79 16.35 -11.57
N ALA A 37 -5.62 16.60 -10.54
CA ALA A 37 -6.30 17.87 -10.35
C ALA A 37 -5.33 19.03 -10.04
N ALA A 38 -4.33 18.81 -9.18
CA ALA A 38 -3.30 19.79 -8.85
C ALA A 38 -2.46 20.16 -10.07
N THR A 39 -2.08 19.16 -10.87
CA THR A 39 -1.37 19.38 -12.12
C THR A 39 -2.23 20.17 -13.11
N ALA A 40 -3.49 19.80 -13.27
CA ALA A 40 -4.42 20.53 -14.14
C ALA A 40 -4.59 22.01 -13.69
N ALA A 41 -4.69 22.26 -12.37
CA ALA A 41 -4.79 23.61 -11.81
C ALA A 41 -3.54 24.46 -12.10
N LYS A 42 -2.36 23.86 -12.03
CA LYS A 42 -1.10 24.52 -12.39
C LYS A 42 -1.10 25.01 -13.85
N TYR A 43 -1.56 24.19 -14.79
CA TYR A 43 -1.63 24.55 -16.20
C TYR A 43 -2.82 25.47 -16.53
N LEU A 44 -3.91 25.41 -15.75
CA LEU A 44 -5.04 26.33 -15.87
C LEU A 44 -4.63 27.76 -15.46
N GLY A 45 -3.84 27.88 -14.40
CA GLY A 45 -3.33 29.18 -13.91
C GLY A 45 -4.39 30.07 -13.26
N LYS A 46 -5.58 29.54 -13.00
CA LYS A 46 -6.74 30.22 -12.41
C LYS A 46 -7.41 29.29 -11.40
N THR A 47 -8.20 29.83 -10.48
CA THR A 47 -9.07 29.04 -9.61
C THR A 47 -10.14 28.32 -10.43
N PRO A 48 -10.29 27.00 -10.34
CA PRO A 48 -11.29 26.28 -11.11
C PRO A 48 -12.70 26.59 -10.61
N GLU A 49 -13.62 26.76 -11.55
CA GLU A 49 -15.06 26.94 -11.28
C GLU A 49 -15.79 25.61 -11.21
N ARG A 50 -15.33 24.61 -11.96
CA ARG A 50 -15.92 23.28 -12.05
C ARG A 50 -14.85 22.22 -12.32
N ILE A 51 -15.07 21.03 -11.77
CA ILE A 51 -14.18 19.87 -11.94
C ILE A 51 -15.00 18.68 -12.41
N GLU A 52 -14.57 18.06 -13.49
CA GLU A 52 -15.04 16.77 -13.96
C GLU A 52 -13.88 15.77 -13.88
N ALA A 53 -14.08 14.67 -13.22
CA ALA A 53 -13.08 13.64 -13.06
C ALA A 53 -13.60 12.29 -13.52
N LYS A 54 -12.70 11.44 -14.00
CA LYS A 54 -13.01 10.06 -14.36
C LYS A 54 -11.92 9.15 -13.82
N VAL A 55 -12.32 8.00 -13.31
CA VAL A 55 -11.39 7.02 -12.75
C VAL A 55 -11.76 5.60 -13.19
N SER A 56 -10.78 4.71 -13.23
CA SER A 56 -11.05 3.28 -13.48
C SER A 56 -11.97 2.67 -12.41
N PRO A 57 -12.70 1.59 -12.71
CA PRO A 57 -13.54 0.90 -11.73
C PRO A 57 -12.80 0.52 -10.44
N ASN A 58 -11.57 0.01 -10.56
CA ASN A 58 -10.75 -0.37 -9.41
C ASN A 58 -10.33 0.83 -8.56
N LEU A 59 -9.97 1.96 -9.18
CA LEU A 59 -9.64 3.19 -8.46
C LEU A 59 -10.89 3.76 -7.79
N MET A 60 -12.07 3.71 -8.44
CA MET A 60 -13.34 4.08 -7.81
C MET A 60 -13.60 3.24 -6.56
N LYS A 61 -13.47 1.91 -6.64
CA LYS A 61 -13.62 0.98 -5.51
C LYS A 61 -12.76 1.41 -4.31
N ASN A 62 -11.49 1.71 -4.56
CA ASN A 62 -10.54 2.02 -3.49
C ASN A 62 -10.59 3.49 -3.04
N GLY A 63 -11.17 4.39 -3.84
CA GLY A 63 -11.26 5.81 -3.53
C GLY A 63 -12.52 6.26 -2.80
N LEU A 64 -13.62 5.48 -2.88
CA LEU A 64 -14.95 5.92 -2.41
C LEU A 64 -15.04 6.17 -0.90
N GLY A 65 -14.46 5.29 -0.09
CA GLY A 65 -14.70 5.24 1.36
C GLY A 65 -13.51 5.67 2.22
N VAL A 66 -12.46 6.19 1.63
CA VAL A 66 -11.21 6.48 2.34
C VAL A 66 -11.09 7.95 2.69
N ALA A 67 -10.57 8.23 3.90
CA ALA A 67 -10.31 9.60 4.35
C ALA A 67 -9.21 10.27 3.51
N VAL A 68 -9.46 11.52 3.14
CA VAL A 68 -8.49 12.39 2.45
C VAL A 68 -7.78 13.24 3.50
N PRO A 69 -6.45 13.13 3.61
CA PRO A 69 -5.69 13.77 4.69
C PRO A 69 -5.97 15.26 4.82
N GLY A 70 -6.09 15.74 6.06
CA GLY A 70 -6.28 17.14 6.37
C GLY A 70 -7.67 17.74 6.05
N THR A 71 -8.56 17.00 5.34
CA THR A 71 -9.87 17.53 4.93
C THR A 71 -11.00 17.24 5.91
N GLY A 72 -10.86 16.18 6.71
CA GLY A 72 -11.94 15.65 7.55
C GLY A 72 -13.08 15.02 6.73
N MET A 73 -12.87 14.71 5.46
CA MET A 73 -13.84 14.11 4.55
C MET A 73 -13.29 12.86 3.88
N VAL A 74 -14.16 12.09 3.24
CA VAL A 74 -13.83 10.86 2.52
C VAL A 74 -14.18 10.98 1.03
N GLY A 75 -13.47 10.23 0.20
CA GLY A 75 -13.86 9.97 -1.18
C GLY A 75 -13.14 10.83 -2.22
N LEU A 76 -13.35 10.45 -3.47
CA LEU A 76 -12.71 11.05 -4.63
C LEU A 76 -13.14 12.49 -4.92
N PRO A 77 -14.41 12.90 -4.71
CA PRO A 77 -14.80 14.29 -4.97
C PRO A 77 -14.01 15.31 -4.15
N ILE A 78 -13.84 15.06 -2.85
CA ILE A 78 -13.03 15.98 -2.02
C ILE A 78 -11.55 15.93 -2.40
N ALA A 79 -11.03 14.77 -2.82
CA ALA A 79 -9.65 14.64 -3.27
C ALA A 79 -9.39 15.48 -4.54
N ALA A 80 -10.29 15.43 -5.51
CA ALA A 80 -10.22 16.25 -6.73
C ALA A 80 -10.28 17.75 -6.40
N ALA A 81 -11.25 18.15 -5.56
CA ALA A 81 -11.42 19.55 -5.18
C ALA A 81 -10.21 20.12 -4.44
N ILE A 82 -9.73 19.42 -3.41
CA ILE A 82 -8.60 19.90 -2.60
C ILE A 82 -7.28 19.83 -3.38
N GLY A 83 -7.12 18.84 -4.27
CA GLY A 83 -6.00 18.76 -5.18
C GLY A 83 -5.94 19.99 -6.09
N ALA A 84 -7.06 20.38 -6.68
CA ALA A 84 -7.14 21.54 -7.57
C ALA A 84 -6.95 22.89 -6.86
N LEU A 85 -7.33 23.01 -5.59
CA LEU A 85 -7.28 24.27 -4.83
C LEU A 85 -6.01 24.44 -3.99
N GLY A 86 -5.36 23.38 -3.59
CA GLY A 86 -4.24 23.45 -2.65
C GLY A 86 -3.13 22.42 -2.86
N GLY A 87 -3.28 21.54 -3.85
CA GLY A 87 -2.28 20.51 -4.11
C GLY A 87 -0.98 21.08 -4.72
N ASP A 88 0.15 20.53 -4.28
CA ASP A 88 1.46 20.78 -4.91
C ASP A 88 1.82 19.60 -5.82
N PRO A 89 1.78 19.78 -7.17
CA PRO A 89 2.14 18.71 -8.11
C PRO A 89 3.55 18.16 -7.92
N GLY A 90 4.49 18.97 -7.38
CA GLY A 90 5.86 18.55 -7.11
C GLY A 90 6.00 17.59 -5.94
N GLY A 91 4.95 17.48 -5.11
CA GLY A 91 4.92 16.58 -3.96
C GLY A 91 4.54 15.14 -4.30
N GLU A 92 4.13 14.85 -5.54
CA GLU A 92 3.73 13.49 -5.97
C GLU A 92 2.73 12.84 -5.00
N LEU A 93 3.10 11.74 -4.31
CA LEU A 93 2.26 11.07 -3.31
C LEU A 93 2.08 11.88 -2.01
N GLU A 94 2.77 13.00 -1.85
CA GLU A 94 2.60 13.98 -0.78
C GLU A 94 1.91 15.28 -1.27
N VAL A 95 1.23 15.27 -2.42
CA VAL A 95 0.57 16.42 -3.07
C VAL A 95 -0.29 17.27 -2.12
N LEU A 96 -0.89 16.69 -1.10
CA LEU A 96 -1.75 17.37 -0.12
C LEU A 96 -1.03 17.77 1.19
N LYS A 97 0.28 17.67 1.25
CA LYS A 97 1.07 17.90 2.48
C LYS A 97 0.93 19.33 3.06
N HIS A 98 0.73 20.32 2.20
CA HIS A 98 0.75 21.74 2.56
C HIS A 98 -0.61 22.44 2.40
N ILE A 99 -1.71 21.70 2.35
CA ILE A 99 -3.06 22.27 2.26
C ILE A 99 -3.41 23.08 3.51
N THR A 100 -4.17 24.15 3.31
CA THR A 100 -4.61 25.05 4.40
C THR A 100 -6.08 24.86 4.76
N PRO A 101 -6.52 25.25 5.97
CA PRO A 101 -7.93 25.20 6.37
C PRO A 101 -8.84 26.00 5.42
N GLU A 102 -8.37 27.11 4.86
CA GLU A 102 -9.11 27.93 3.92
C GLU A 102 -9.37 27.18 2.59
N GLN A 103 -8.35 26.50 2.06
CA GLN A 103 -8.47 25.67 0.87
C GLN A 103 -9.43 24.49 1.09
N VAL A 104 -9.37 23.87 2.28
CA VAL A 104 -10.32 22.80 2.67
C VAL A 104 -11.74 23.35 2.71
N SER A 105 -11.96 24.53 3.28
CA SER A 105 -13.28 25.17 3.31
C SER A 105 -13.81 25.47 1.90
N GLN A 106 -12.96 25.97 1.01
CA GLN A 106 -13.30 26.20 -0.39
C GLN A 106 -13.64 24.91 -1.13
N ALA A 107 -12.86 23.85 -0.92
CA ALA A 107 -13.12 22.54 -1.51
C ALA A 107 -14.49 21.98 -1.07
N LYS A 108 -14.83 22.07 0.21
CA LYS A 108 -16.16 21.69 0.75
C LYS A 108 -17.27 22.50 0.10
N ALA A 109 -17.09 23.80 -0.03
CA ALA A 109 -18.07 24.67 -0.69
C ALA A 109 -18.28 24.32 -2.18
N MET A 110 -17.26 23.82 -2.89
CA MET A 110 -17.42 23.32 -4.26
C MET A 110 -18.28 22.05 -4.30
N LEU A 111 -18.11 21.15 -3.33
CA LEU A 111 -18.91 19.93 -3.22
C LEU A 111 -20.39 20.27 -2.91
N ASP A 112 -20.64 21.16 -1.96
CA ASP A 112 -21.99 21.61 -1.59
C ASP A 112 -22.74 22.22 -2.77
N LYS A 113 -22.02 22.92 -3.65
CA LYS A 113 -22.55 23.51 -4.89
C LYS A 113 -22.62 22.51 -6.05
N LYS A 114 -22.24 21.24 -5.85
CA LYS A 114 -22.19 20.21 -6.90
C LYS A 114 -21.32 20.58 -8.10
N LEU A 115 -20.23 21.28 -7.87
CA LEU A 115 -19.28 21.72 -8.91
C LEU A 115 -18.19 20.68 -9.20
N VAL A 116 -18.18 19.57 -8.48
CA VAL A 116 -17.24 18.46 -8.63
C VAL A 116 -18.00 17.18 -8.92
N ASN A 117 -17.73 16.59 -10.09
CA ASN A 117 -18.29 15.29 -10.48
C ASN A 117 -17.18 14.28 -10.69
N VAL A 118 -17.40 13.05 -10.24
CA VAL A 118 -16.46 11.93 -10.44
C VAL A 118 -17.21 10.72 -10.97
N ASP A 119 -16.87 10.28 -12.17
CA ASP A 119 -17.51 9.17 -12.88
C ASP A 119 -16.52 8.02 -13.13
N ILE A 120 -17.06 6.85 -13.46
CA ILE A 120 -16.26 5.70 -13.87
C ILE A 120 -15.89 5.85 -15.35
N HIS A 121 -14.60 5.75 -15.64
CA HIS A 121 -14.07 5.56 -16.99
C HIS A 121 -13.97 4.08 -17.29
N GLN A 122 -14.66 3.61 -18.33
CA GLN A 122 -14.55 2.23 -18.80
C GLN A 122 -13.22 2.06 -19.53
N THR A 123 -12.29 1.35 -18.90
CA THR A 123 -10.94 1.11 -19.40
C THR A 123 -10.44 -0.24 -18.92
N ASP A 124 -9.54 -0.85 -19.68
CA ASP A 124 -8.83 -2.08 -19.28
C ASP A 124 -7.67 -1.80 -18.33
N HIS A 125 -7.28 -0.51 -18.18
CA HIS A 125 -6.26 -0.11 -17.23
C HIS A 125 -6.82 -0.16 -15.80
N ILE A 126 -6.18 -0.96 -14.95
CA ILE A 126 -6.56 -1.14 -13.55
C ILE A 126 -6.47 0.19 -12.79
N LEU A 127 -5.46 0.99 -13.10
CA LEU A 127 -5.23 2.30 -12.51
C LEU A 127 -5.31 3.37 -13.59
N TYR A 128 -6.37 4.18 -13.54
CA TYR A 128 -6.57 5.36 -14.37
C TYR A 128 -7.27 6.45 -13.56
N SER A 129 -6.75 7.66 -13.60
CA SER A 129 -7.40 8.86 -13.07
C SER A 129 -7.22 10.04 -14.00
N GLU A 130 -8.32 10.75 -14.25
CA GLU A 130 -8.39 11.92 -15.12
C GLU A 130 -9.10 13.04 -14.38
N ALA A 131 -8.54 14.24 -14.43
CA ALA A 131 -9.19 15.46 -13.96
C ALA A 131 -9.26 16.50 -15.09
N VAL A 132 -10.45 17.05 -15.29
CA VAL A 132 -10.71 18.16 -16.22
C VAL A 132 -11.19 19.35 -15.41
N LEU A 133 -10.44 20.43 -15.43
CA LEU A 133 -10.74 21.67 -14.73
C LEU A 133 -11.20 22.75 -15.70
N PHE A 134 -12.21 23.51 -15.31
CA PHE A 134 -12.79 24.59 -16.09
C PHE A 134 -12.73 25.91 -15.33
N ALA A 135 -12.34 27.00 -16.01
CA ALA A 135 -12.43 28.36 -15.52
C ALA A 135 -12.62 29.32 -16.71
N ASP A 136 -13.65 30.17 -16.69
CA ASP A 136 -14.07 30.99 -17.82
C ASP A 136 -14.27 30.12 -19.10
N ASN A 137 -13.48 30.42 -20.13
CA ASN A 137 -13.45 29.64 -21.39
C ASN A 137 -12.28 28.63 -21.45
N ASP A 138 -11.46 28.56 -20.41
CA ASP A 138 -10.31 27.69 -20.39
C ASP A 138 -10.66 26.29 -19.79
N ARG A 139 -10.07 25.28 -20.40
CA ARG A 139 -10.19 23.89 -19.97
C ARG A 139 -8.81 23.23 -19.94
N VAL A 140 -8.49 22.55 -18.85
CA VAL A 140 -7.28 21.73 -18.76
C VAL A 140 -7.65 20.32 -18.31
N LYS A 141 -7.12 19.35 -19.03
CA LYS A 141 -7.25 17.92 -18.74
C LYS A 141 -5.88 17.33 -18.39
N VAL A 142 -5.82 16.54 -17.36
CA VAL A 142 -4.64 15.74 -16.99
C VAL A 142 -5.08 14.30 -16.74
N ALA A 143 -4.34 13.34 -17.28
CA ALA A 143 -4.55 11.92 -17.08
C ALA A 143 -3.31 11.24 -16.51
N ILE A 144 -3.54 10.34 -15.54
CA ILE A 144 -2.55 9.48 -14.90
C ILE A 144 -2.95 8.02 -15.15
N GLN A 145 -1.99 7.17 -15.49
CA GLN A 145 -2.26 5.77 -15.83
C GLN A 145 -1.16 4.82 -15.35
N ASP A 146 -1.54 3.59 -15.03
CA ASP A 146 -0.70 2.43 -14.66
C ASP A 146 0.12 2.58 -13.39
N GLN A 147 0.42 3.79 -12.95
CA GLN A 147 1.04 4.12 -11.65
C GLN A 147 0.36 5.36 -11.09
N HIS A 148 0.35 5.52 -9.75
CA HIS A 148 -0.37 6.62 -9.10
C HIS A 148 0.19 8.02 -9.40
N THR A 149 1.41 8.12 -9.92
CA THR A 149 2.09 9.39 -10.25
C THR A 149 2.47 9.52 -11.72
N ASN A 150 2.18 8.51 -12.56
CA ASN A 150 2.56 8.50 -13.96
C ASN A 150 1.60 9.33 -14.82
N ILE A 151 1.87 10.62 -14.96
CA ILE A 151 1.12 11.50 -15.87
C ILE A 151 1.41 11.10 -17.31
N ILE A 152 0.35 10.78 -18.06
CA ILE A 152 0.44 10.35 -19.46
C ILE A 152 -0.02 11.43 -20.43
N LEU A 153 -0.89 12.36 -19.99
CA LEU A 153 -1.47 13.38 -20.85
C LEU A 153 -1.70 14.67 -20.10
N ILE A 154 -1.36 15.80 -20.71
CA ILE A 154 -1.80 17.14 -20.34
C ILE A 154 -2.31 17.82 -21.60
N GLU A 155 -3.59 18.21 -21.57
CA GLU A 155 -4.27 18.93 -22.67
C GLU A 155 -4.80 20.26 -22.16
N LYS A 156 -4.59 21.36 -22.90
CA LYS A 156 -5.15 22.67 -22.60
C LYS A 156 -5.93 23.20 -23.81
N ASN A 157 -7.21 23.48 -23.64
CA ASN A 157 -8.12 24.00 -24.65
C ASN A 157 -8.18 23.16 -25.95
N GLY A 158 -7.96 21.85 -25.84
CA GLY A 158 -7.93 20.90 -26.96
C GLY A 158 -6.55 20.72 -27.60
N GLU A 159 -5.53 21.45 -27.14
CA GLU A 159 -4.16 21.26 -27.59
C GLU A 159 -3.39 20.39 -26.59
N VAL A 160 -2.69 19.37 -27.09
CA VAL A 160 -1.83 18.51 -26.28
C VAL A 160 -0.56 19.29 -25.90
N VAL A 161 -0.38 19.53 -24.61
CA VAL A 161 0.79 20.20 -24.03
C VAL A 161 1.88 19.19 -23.65
N PHE A 162 1.45 18.02 -23.22
CA PHE A 162 2.33 16.90 -22.88
C PHE A 162 1.58 15.59 -23.16
N GLU A 163 2.24 14.71 -23.86
CA GLU A 163 1.83 13.31 -24.04
C GLU A 163 3.06 12.45 -23.87
N LYS A 164 2.95 11.48 -22.97
CA LYS A 164 4.04 10.54 -22.77
C LYS A 164 4.05 9.61 -23.98
N GLU A 165 5.12 9.66 -24.76
CA GLU A 165 5.34 8.71 -25.84
C GLU A 165 5.31 7.30 -25.28
N HIS A 166 4.63 6.39 -25.98
CA HIS A 166 4.79 4.96 -25.70
C HIS A 166 6.25 4.62 -26.03
N ASP A 167 7.06 4.52 -24.98
CA ASP A 167 8.40 3.95 -25.12
C ASP A 167 8.24 2.52 -25.61
N GLU A 168 8.61 2.25 -26.87
CA GLU A 168 8.74 0.88 -27.40
C GLU A 168 9.78 0.05 -26.62
N CYS A 169 10.60 0.69 -25.76
CA CYS A 169 11.42 0.08 -24.74
C CYS A 169 10.70 -0.24 -23.42
N ALA A 170 9.40 0.04 -23.30
CA ALA A 170 8.60 -0.29 -22.12
C ALA A 170 8.29 -1.80 -21.94
N ASP A 171 8.87 -2.66 -22.78
CA ASP A 171 8.78 -4.13 -22.65
C ASP A 171 9.61 -4.71 -21.48
N CYS A 172 10.39 -3.89 -20.75
CA CYS A 172 11.08 -4.36 -19.55
C CYS A 172 10.21 -4.08 -18.32
N ASP A 173 9.36 -5.04 -17.96
CA ASP A 173 8.70 -5.02 -16.65
C ASP A 173 9.80 -4.93 -15.56
N PRO A 174 9.83 -3.88 -14.74
CA PRO A 174 10.82 -3.75 -13.67
C PRO A 174 10.85 -4.97 -12.73
N TYR A 175 9.79 -5.76 -12.70
CA TYR A 175 9.70 -7.00 -11.92
C TYR A 175 10.21 -8.25 -12.68
N ASP A 176 10.70 -8.12 -13.92
CA ASP A 176 11.20 -9.27 -14.70
C ASP A 176 12.35 -10.02 -14.02
N ILE A 177 13.10 -9.35 -13.16
CA ILE A 177 14.13 -10.01 -12.33
C ILE A 177 13.54 -11.15 -11.49
N PHE A 178 12.30 -11.03 -11.05
CA PHE A 178 11.62 -12.05 -10.24
C PHE A 178 11.21 -13.31 -11.02
N LYS A 179 11.34 -13.31 -12.34
CA LYS A 179 11.24 -14.54 -13.15
C LYS A 179 12.50 -15.41 -13.01
N GLN A 180 13.58 -14.84 -12.49
CA GLN A 180 14.90 -15.47 -12.39
C GLN A 180 15.42 -15.59 -10.95
N VAL A 181 14.70 -15.03 -9.98
CA VAL A 181 15.09 -15.00 -8.56
C VAL A 181 14.03 -15.71 -7.73
N SER A 182 14.46 -16.61 -6.87
CA SER A 182 13.63 -17.36 -5.93
C SER A 182 13.48 -16.65 -4.57
N ALA A 183 12.48 -17.02 -3.78
CA ALA A 183 12.33 -16.56 -2.41
C ALA A 183 13.56 -16.87 -1.53
N ARG A 184 14.26 -18.00 -1.78
CA ARG A 184 15.50 -18.34 -1.10
C ARG A 184 16.62 -17.36 -1.45
N GLU A 185 16.78 -17.01 -2.71
CA GLU A 185 17.80 -16.03 -3.12
C GLU A 185 17.49 -14.64 -2.57
N ILE A 186 16.23 -14.24 -2.45
CA ILE A 186 15.82 -13.00 -1.76
C ILE A 186 16.26 -13.01 -0.30
N PHE A 187 16.05 -14.12 0.40
CA PHE A 187 16.49 -14.27 1.78
C PHE A 187 18.01 -14.18 1.90
N GLU A 188 18.76 -14.96 1.10
CA GLU A 188 20.23 -14.97 1.10
C GLU A 188 20.79 -13.60 0.75
N PHE A 189 20.25 -12.93 -0.28
CA PHE A 189 20.62 -11.57 -0.67
C PHE A 189 20.45 -10.59 0.49
N SER A 190 19.29 -10.61 1.16
CA SER A 190 19.01 -9.72 2.30
C SER A 190 19.98 -9.95 3.48
N CYS A 191 20.49 -11.17 3.65
CA CYS A 191 21.47 -11.50 4.67
C CYS A 191 22.89 -11.04 4.32
N GLU A 192 23.25 -11.00 3.03
CA GLU A 192 24.63 -10.85 2.56
C GLU A 192 24.94 -9.46 1.97
N VAL A 193 23.93 -8.71 1.48
CA VAL A 193 24.12 -7.38 0.89
C VAL A 193 24.82 -6.42 1.85
N GLU A 194 25.66 -5.53 1.34
CA GLU A 194 26.35 -4.52 2.13
C GLU A 194 25.36 -3.62 2.89
N LEU A 195 25.59 -3.42 4.19
CA LEU A 195 24.65 -2.73 5.09
C LEU A 195 24.36 -1.29 4.66
N ASP A 196 25.36 -0.58 4.18
CA ASP A 196 25.23 0.82 3.75
C ASP A 196 24.25 0.97 2.59
N LYS A 197 24.16 -0.03 1.69
CA LYS A 197 23.27 -0.05 0.53
C LYS A 197 21.79 -0.20 0.92
N ILE A 198 21.51 -0.74 2.10
CA ILE A 198 20.15 -0.98 2.59
C ILE A 198 19.77 -0.10 3.81
N SER A 199 20.66 0.79 4.23
CA SER A 199 20.43 1.65 5.41
C SER A 199 19.21 2.56 5.29
N PHE A 200 18.81 2.94 4.06
CA PHE A 200 17.65 3.75 3.76
C PHE A 200 16.33 3.12 4.27
N ILE A 201 16.27 1.78 4.37
CA ILE A 201 15.06 1.08 4.82
C ILE A 201 14.70 1.42 6.29
N GLY A 202 15.66 1.91 7.07
CA GLY A 202 15.43 2.38 8.44
C GLY A 202 14.40 3.51 8.53
N GLN A 203 14.22 4.30 7.45
CA GLN A 203 13.18 5.33 7.40
C GLN A 203 11.77 4.73 7.51
N ALA A 204 11.55 3.51 7.05
CA ALA A 204 10.27 2.82 7.18
C ALA A 204 9.87 2.65 8.65
N ALA A 205 10.82 2.24 9.49
CA ALA A 205 10.58 2.13 10.93
C ALA A 205 10.20 3.49 11.54
N THR A 206 10.90 4.56 11.17
CA THR A 206 10.67 5.92 11.70
C THR A 206 9.27 6.43 11.35
N LEU A 207 8.89 6.36 10.08
CA LEU A 207 7.61 6.90 9.60
C LEU A 207 6.41 6.09 10.14
N ASN A 208 6.47 4.76 10.03
CA ASN A 208 5.36 3.93 10.45
C ASN A 208 5.22 3.86 11.97
N ARG A 209 6.31 4.03 12.72
CA ARG A 209 6.26 4.21 14.18
C ARG A 209 5.59 5.52 14.57
N ALA A 210 5.87 6.60 13.85
CA ALA A 210 5.21 7.89 14.09
C ALA A 210 3.70 7.78 13.91
N LEU A 211 3.24 7.10 12.85
CA LEU A 211 1.81 6.80 12.63
C LEU A 211 1.22 5.93 13.75
N SER A 212 1.95 4.90 14.19
CA SER A 212 1.52 4.04 15.30
C SER A 212 1.29 4.83 16.57
N ASN A 213 2.25 5.67 16.93
CA ASN A 213 2.16 6.53 18.11
C ASN A 213 0.97 7.50 18.01
N GLU A 214 0.75 8.08 16.83
CA GLU A 214 -0.38 8.97 16.56
C GLU A 214 -1.72 8.24 16.70
N GLY A 215 -1.87 7.05 16.11
CA GLY A 215 -3.08 6.24 16.21
C GLY A 215 -3.34 5.72 17.63
N LEU A 216 -2.30 5.56 18.45
CA LEU A 216 -2.44 5.25 19.87
C LEU A 216 -2.77 6.47 20.72
N ARG A 217 -2.45 7.67 20.29
CA ARG A 217 -2.72 8.92 21.00
C ARG A 217 -4.10 9.47 20.73
N GLU A 218 -4.49 9.52 19.45
CA GLU A 218 -5.72 10.16 18.99
C GLU A 218 -6.74 9.15 18.45
N ASN A 219 -7.99 9.62 18.25
CA ASN A 219 -9.04 8.79 17.66
C ASN A 219 -9.04 8.92 16.14
N TYR A 220 -8.56 7.87 15.47
CA TYR A 220 -8.59 7.75 14.04
C TYR A 220 -9.36 6.51 13.60
N GLY A 221 -10.14 6.64 12.56
CA GLY A 221 -10.84 5.53 11.93
C GLY A 221 -11.69 4.74 12.93
N LEU A 222 -11.46 3.45 13.03
CA LEU A 222 -12.13 2.56 14.00
C LEU A 222 -11.37 2.45 15.33
N HIS A 223 -10.22 3.11 15.47
CA HIS A 223 -9.34 3.12 16.65
C HIS A 223 -9.12 1.73 17.28
N ILE A 224 -8.94 0.74 16.41
CA ILE A 224 -8.82 -0.69 16.78
C ILE A 224 -7.60 -0.91 17.68
N GLY A 225 -6.42 -0.36 17.30
CA GLY A 225 -5.21 -0.48 18.09
C GLY A 225 -5.37 0.07 19.52
N ARG A 226 -6.04 1.23 19.69
CA ARG A 226 -6.37 1.78 21.01
C ARG A 226 -7.34 0.89 21.79
N THR A 227 -8.34 0.33 21.10
CA THR A 227 -9.29 -0.60 21.71
C THR A 227 -8.59 -1.84 22.25
N LEU A 228 -7.72 -2.45 21.44
CA LEU A 228 -6.95 -3.63 21.88
C LEU A 228 -6.04 -3.28 23.05
N ARG A 229 -5.33 -2.14 23.01
CA ARG A 229 -4.51 -1.67 24.15
C ARG A 229 -5.33 -1.49 25.44
N LYS A 230 -6.55 -0.95 25.31
CA LYS A 230 -7.45 -0.83 26.45
C LYS A 230 -7.83 -2.20 27.02
N GLN A 231 -8.03 -3.23 26.15
CA GLN A 231 -8.37 -4.57 26.60
C GLN A 231 -7.18 -5.28 27.30
N VAL A 232 -5.95 -4.99 26.90
CA VAL A 232 -4.77 -5.41 27.67
C VAL A 232 -4.81 -4.79 29.07
N GLY A 233 -5.06 -3.51 29.18
CA GLY A 233 -5.16 -2.82 30.47
C GLY A 233 -6.33 -3.29 31.37
N SER A 234 -7.38 -3.86 30.79
CA SER A 234 -8.50 -4.45 31.51
C SER A 234 -8.33 -5.94 31.83
N GLY A 235 -7.25 -6.56 31.37
CA GLY A 235 -6.98 -7.99 31.59
C GLY A 235 -7.74 -8.94 30.68
N LEU A 236 -8.47 -8.44 29.66
CA LEU A 236 -9.15 -9.28 28.67
C LEU A 236 -8.20 -9.75 27.53
N MET A 237 -7.03 -9.14 27.40
CA MET A 237 -5.95 -9.56 26.52
C MET A 237 -4.64 -9.59 27.31
N SER A 238 -3.75 -10.53 26.96
CA SER A 238 -2.41 -10.62 27.53
C SER A 238 -1.50 -9.48 27.05
N ASP A 239 -0.59 -8.99 27.90
CA ASP A 239 0.50 -8.09 27.49
C ASP A 239 1.69 -8.91 26.98
N ASP A 240 1.52 -9.54 25.84
CA ASP A 240 2.53 -10.36 25.18
C ASP A 240 2.99 -9.77 23.84
N LEU A 241 3.93 -10.43 23.17
CA LEU A 241 4.49 -9.95 21.91
C LEU A 241 3.45 -9.94 20.78
N LEU A 242 2.53 -10.94 20.73
CA LEU A 242 1.45 -10.94 19.74
C LEU A 242 0.55 -9.73 19.91
N SER A 243 0.12 -9.44 21.12
CA SER A 243 -0.70 -8.27 21.43
C SER A 243 -0.01 -6.97 21.04
N LYS A 244 1.29 -6.82 21.30
CA LYS A 244 2.07 -5.66 20.90
C LYS A 244 2.15 -5.49 19.38
N ILE A 245 2.42 -6.58 18.65
CA ILE A 245 2.41 -6.57 17.16
C ILE A 245 1.06 -6.10 16.64
N MET A 246 -0.04 -6.68 17.12
CA MET A 246 -1.38 -6.32 16.71
C MET A 246 -1.69 -4.85 17.03
N ILE A 247 -1.47 -4.41 18.26
CA ILE A 247 -1.79 -3.07 18.75
C ILE A 247 -1.04 -2.01 17.94
N GLU A 248 0.28 -2.11 17.86
CA GLU A 248 1.11 -1.06 17.26
C GLU A 248 0.95 -1.01 15.74
N THR A 249 0.85 -2.17 15.07
CA THR A 249 0.66 -2.22 13.62
C THR A 249 -0.72 -1.69 13.23
N THR A 250 -1.75 -2.11 13.97
CA THR A 250 -3.13 -1.68 13.69
C THR A 250 -3.32 -0.20 13.95
N ALA A 251 -2.71 0.35 15.00
CA ALA A 251 -2.79 1.77 15.30
C ALA A 251 -2.18 2.64 14.19
N ALA A 252 -1.08 2.20 13.56
CA ALA A 252 -0.52 2.90 12.41
C ALA A 252 -1.51 2.90 11.23
N SER A 253 -2.19 1.79 10.99
CA SER A 253 -3.22 1.70 9.96
C SER A 253 -4.47 2.53 10.31
N ASP A 254 -4.93 2.51 11.56
CA ASP A 254 -6.03 3.36 12.03
C ASP A 254 -5.75 4.84 11.76
N ALA A 255 -4.56 5.34 12.13
CA ALA A 255 -4.14 6.71 11.89
C ALA A 255 -4.16 7.05 10.39
N ARG A 256 -3.52 6.22 9.57
CA ARG A 256 -3.48 6.42 8.12
C ARG A 256 -4.86 6.41 7.48
N MET A 257 -5.68 5.38 7.77
CA MET A 257 -7.02 5.24 7.17
C MET A 257 -8.00 6.29 7.67
N GLY A 258 -7.80 6.79 8.89
CA GLY A 258 -8.58 7.86 9.49
C GLY A 258 -8.16 9.28 9.08
N GLY A 259 -7.17 9.43 8.20
CA GLY A 259 -6.79 10.71 7.60
C GLY A 259 -5.76 11.51 8.41
N ALA A 260 -4.92 10.86 9.20
CA ALA A 260 -3.77 11.51 9.83
C ALA A 260 -2.87 12.17 8.77
N THR A 261 -2.30 13.33 9.12
CA THR A 261 -1.43 14.13 8.23
C THR A 261 0.04 13.73 8.33
N LEU A 262 0.32 12.49 8.74
CA LEU A 262 1.64 11.90 8.80
C LEU A 262 1.83 10.92 7.63
N PRO A 263 3.00 10.92 6.96
CA PRO A 263 3.26 9.97 5.89
C PRO A 263 3.47 8.55 6.45
N ALA A 264 2.99 7.56 5.72
CA ALA A 264 3.41 6.17 5.87
C ALA A 264 4.57 5.87 4.94
N MET A 265 5.52 5.04 5.35
CA MET A 265 6.33 4.34 4.36
C MET A 265 5.44 3.31 3.67
N SER A 266 5.31 3.43 2.36
CA SER A 266 4.53 2.50 1.55
C SER A 266 5.33 1.26 1.13
N ASN A 267 4.64 0.31 0.52
CA ASN A 267 5.23 -0.79 -0.22
C ASN A 267 4.32 -1.09 -1.41
N SER A 268 4.89 -1.24 -2.60
CA SER A 268 4.14 -1.54 -3.83
C SER A 268 2.92 -0.62 -4.04
N GLY A 269 3.08 0.67 -3.75
CA GLY A 269 2.04 1.69 -3.94
C GLY A 269 0.97 1.76 -2.84
N SER A 270 1.10 1.04 -1.73
CA SER A 270 0.13 1.08 -0.63
C SER A 270 0.78 1.31 0.75
N GLY A 271 0.32 2.34 1.49
CA GLY A 271 0.80 2.60 2.84
C GLY A 271 0.44 1.49 3.83
N ASN A 272 -0.73 0.83 3.72
CA ASN A 272 -1.07 -0.30 4.59
C ASN A 272 -0.18 -1.53 4.32
N GLN A 273 0.24 -1.75 3.08
CA GLN A 273 1.26 -2.77 2.79
C GLN A 273 2.58 -2.43 3.46
N GLY A 274 3.05 -1.17 3.34
CA GLY A 274 4.26 -0.73 4.01
C GLY A 274 4.19 -0.83 5.54
N ILE A 275 3.06 -0.46 6.14
CA ILE A 275 2.80 -0.63 7.59
C ILE A 275 2.87 -2.11 7.99
N ALA A 276 2.20 -3.00 7.23
CA ALA A 276 2.17 -4.42 7.51
C ALA A 276 3.52 -5.11 7.31
N ALA A 277 4.34 -4.64 6.37
CA ALA A 277 5.70 -5.12 6.17
C ALA A 277 6.68 -4.57 7.22
N THR A 278 6.44 -3.37 7.77
CA THR A 278 7.38 -2.69 8.68
C THR A 278 7.11 -3.01 10.15
N MET A 279 5.90 -2.67 10.64
CA MET A 279 5.64 -2.58 12.07
C MET A 279 5.81 -3.88 12.84
N PRO A 280 5.38 -5.06 12.33
CA PRO A 280 5.60 -6.31 13.04
C PRO A 280 7.09 -6.61 13.25
N VAL A 281 7.92 -6.32 12.24
CA VAL A 281 9.38 -6.51 12.31
C VAL A 281 9.99 -5.56 13.33
N VAL A 282 9.58 -4.30 13.34
CA VAL A 282 10.05 -3.28 14.30
C VAL A 282 9.70 -3.68 15.73
N VAL A 283 8.46 -4.10 15.98
CA VAL A 283 8.00 -4.52 17.33
C VAL A 283 8.78 -5.72 17.84
N VAL A 284 9.01 -6.72 16.96
CA VAL A 284 9.79 -7.91 17.34
C VAL A 284 11.27 -7.56 17.55
N ALA A 285 11.85 -6.72 16.69
CA ALA A 285 13.24 -6.28 16.82
C ALA A 285 13.47 -5.51 18.13
N ASP A 286 12.53 -4.64 18.51
CA ASP A 286 12.57 -3.92 19.80
C ASP A 286 12.44 -4.87 20.98
N TYR A 287 11.51 -5.83 20.93
CA TYR A 287 11.29 -6.80 21.97
C TYR A 287 12.54 -7.67 22.23
N LEU A 288 13.23 -8.05 21.14
CA LEU A 288 14.46 -8.86 21.20
C LEU A 288 15.71 -8.02 21.49
N ASN A 289 15.61 -6.69 21.46
CA ASN A 289 16.73 -5.76 21.59
C ASN A 289 17.89 -6.11 20.63
N VAL A 290 17.59 -6.37 19.35
CA VAL A 290 18.59 -6.75 18.35
C VAL A 290 19.47 -5.56 17.94
N SER A 291 20.64 -5.85 17.30
CA SER A 291 21.48 -4.80 16.71
C SER A 291 20.76 -4.08 15.58
N GLU A 292 21.20 -2.85 15.30
CA GLU A 292 20.66 -2.05 14.18
C GLU A 292 20.85 -2.77 12.82
N GLU A 293 22.00 -3.39 12.60
CA GLU A 293 22.23 -4.21 11.41
C GLU A 293 21.17 -5.29 11.26
N LYS A 294 20.91 -6.07 12.33
CA LYS A 294 19.92 -7.16 12.27
C LYS A 294 18.51 -6.63 12.01
N ARG A 295 18.18 -5.45 12.56
CA ARG A 295 16.92 -4.75 12.30
C ARG A 295 16.79 -4.34 10.83
N LEU A 296 17.80 -3.68 10.27
CA LEU A 296 17.79 -3.21 8.88
C LEU A 296 17.68 -4.38 7.89
N ARG A 297 18.42 -5.48 8.11
CA ARG A 297 18.33 -6.69 7.28
C ARG A 297 16.93 -7.32 7.35
N ALA A 298 16.33 -7.40 8.54
CA ALA A 298 14.98 -7.93 8.73
C ALA A 298 13.92 -7.06 8.01
N LEU A 299 14.04 -5.74 8.09
CA LEU A 299 13.17 -4.80 7.39
C LEU A 299 13.33 -4.91 5.89
N PHE A 300 14.57 -4.95 5.40
CA PHE A 300 14.86 -5.07 3.98
C PHE A 300 14.30 -6.39 3.41
N LEU A 301 14.54 -7.52 4.09
CA LEU A 301 13.97 -8.82 3.74
C LEU A 301 12.44 -8.76 3.69
N SER A 302 11.83 -8.18 4.70
CA SER A 302 10.37 -8.05 4.79
C SER A 302 9.80 -7.29 3.61
N HIS A 303 10.36 -6.13 3.29
CA HIS A 303 9.90 -5.29 2.19
C HIS A 303 10.15 -5.94 0.83
N LEU A 304 11.32 -6.51 0.60
CA LEU A 304 11.66 -7.17 -0.67
C LEU A 304 10.83 -8.42 -0.92
N MET A 305 10.58 -9.24 0.13
CA MET A 305 9.70 -10.41 0.04
C MET A 305 8.25 -10.00 -0.24
N ALA A 306 7.77 -8.92 0.37
CA ALA A 306 6.44 -8.36 0.09
C ALA A 306 6.32 -7.91 -1.38
N ILE A 307 7.34 -7.22 -1.92
CA ILE A 307 7.39 -6.81 -3.32
C ILE A 307 7.41 -8.04 -4.25
N TYR A 308 8.23 -9.04 -3.93
CA TYR A 308 8.30 -10.30 -4.70
C TYR A 308 6.95 -10.98 -4.83
N ILE A 309 6.23 -11.14 -3.73
CA ILE A 309 4.91 -11.78 -3.76
C ILE A 309 3.89 -10.88 -4.49
N HIS A 310 3.91 -9.57 -4.21
CA HIS A 310 2.97 -8.62 -4.80
C HIS A 310 3.18 -8.44 -6.30
N SER A 311 4.41 -8.55 -6.81
CA SER A 311 4.71 -8.43 -8.24
C SER A 311 3.99 -9.45 -9.12
N LYS A 312 3.58 -10.58 -8.53
CA LYS A 312 2.83 -11.65 -9.19
C LYS A 312 1.30 -11.44 -9.14
N LEU A 313 0.84 -10.34 -8.53
CA LEU A 313 -0.57 -9.95 -8.42
C LEU A 313 -0.92 -8.79 -9.35
N PRO A 314 -2.18 -8.64 -9.76
CA PRO A 314 -2.64 -7.37 -10.31
C PRO A 314 -2.44 -6.24 -9.30
N LYS A 315 -2.08 -5.03 -9.76
CA LYS A 315 -1.83 -3.86 -8.90
C LYS A 315 -2.98 -3.55 -7.93
N LEU A 316 -4.22 -3.73 -8.37
CA LEU A 316 -5.42 -3.67 -7.54
C LEU A 316 -6.15 -5.01 -7.71
N SER A 317 -6.17 -5.82 -6.68
CA SER A 317 -6.67 -7.19 -6.68
C SER A 317 -7.83 -7.35 -5.70
N ALA A 318 -8.70 -8.34 -5.95
CA ALA A 318 -9.69 -8.76 -4.97
C ALA A 318 -9.06 -9.49 -3.77
N LEU A 319 -7.85 -10.05 -3.91
CA LEU A 319 -7.08 -10.48 -2.75
C LEU A 319 -6.53 -9.24 -2.02
N CYS A 320 -6.72 -9.18 -0.71
CA CYS A 320 -6.20 -8.08 0.08
C CYS A 320 -4.67 -8.08 0.12
N ALA A 321 -4.04 -7.05 -0.47
CA ALA A 321 -2.58 -6.95 -0.56
C ALA A 321 -1.87 -6.83 0.82
N VAL A 322 -2.59 -6.50 1.88
CA VAL A 322 -2.07 -6.54 3.25
C VAL A 322 -1.68 -7.97 3.65
N THR A 323 -2.38 -9.00 3.15
CA THR A 323 -2.04 -10.40 3.42
C THR A 323 -0.66 -10.75 2.89
N THR A 324 -0.36 -10.35 1.64
CA THR A 324 0.94 -10.60 1.01
C THR A 324 2.06 -9.75 1.63
N ALA A 325 1.76 -8.50 2.01
CA ALA A 325 2.72 -7.67 2.75
C ALA A 325 3.03 -8.24 4.15
N SER A 326 2.03 -8.84 4.82
CA SER A 326 2.24 -9.54 6.10
C SER A 326 3.04 -10.84 5.94
N MET A 327 3.03 -11.48 4.76
CA MET A 327 3.96 -12.58 4.45
C MET A 327 5.41 -12.07 4.39
N GLY A 328 5.62 -10.84 3.93
CA GLY A 328 6.91 -10.17 4.04
C GLY A 328 7.35 -10.00 5.49
N SER A 329 6.49 -9.46 6.36
CA SER A 329 6.85 -9.34 7.80
C SER A 329 7.00 -10.69 8.50
N CYS A 330 6.28 -11.73 8.08
CA CYS A 330 6.54 -13.10 8.51
C CYS A 330 7.99 -13.52 8.21
N ALA A 331 8.50 -13.24 7.01
CA ALA A 331 9.90 -13.50 6.66
C ALA A 331 10.87 -12.71 7.54
N GLY A 332 10.62 -11.41 7.77
CA GLY A 332 11.45 -10.57 8.63
C GLY A 332 11.46 -11.05 10.08
N ILE A 333 10.31 -11.46 10.64
CA ILE A 333 10.20 -12.03 12.00
C ILE A 333 10.92 -13.37 12.09
N ALA A 334 10.75 -14.27 11.11
CA ALA A 334 11.43 -15.55 11.05
C ALA A 334 12.96 -15.37 11.03
N TYR A 335 13.46 -14.39 10.27
CA TYR A 335 14.87 -14.03 10.27
C TYR A 335 15.34 -13.53 11.64
N LEU A 336 14.58 -12.66 12.31
CA LEU A 336 14.92 -12.15 13.64
C LEU A 336 15.03 -13.25 14.69
N LEU A 337 14.11 -14.22 14.66
CA LEU A 337 14.00 -15.28 15.66
C LEU A 337 14.93 -16.46 15.40
N THR A 338 15.13 -16.85 14.13
CA THR A 338 15.86 -18.09 13.79
C THR A 338 17.04 -17.89 12.83
N GLY A 339 17.01 -16.88 11.97
CA GLY A 339 17.99 -16.70 10.92
C GLY A 339 17.95 -17.79 9.83
N LYS A 340 16.87 -18.57 9.72
CA LYS A 340 16.75 -19.72 8.82
C LYS A 340 15.71 -19.49 7.74
N PHE A 341 16.06 -19.79 6.49
CA PHE A 341 15.11 -19.74 5.38
C PHE A 341 13.96 -20.75 5.53
N GLU A 342 14.24 -21.90 6.10
CA GLU A 342 13.24 -22.95 6.33
C GLU A 342 12.07 -22.42 7.19
N THR A 343 12.37 -21.64 8.22
CA THR A 343 11.34 -20.99 9.05
C THR A 343 10.53 -19.97 8.24
N VAL A 344 11.18 -19.20 7.34
CA VAL A 344 10.49 -18.28 6.41
C VAL A 344 9.54 -19.03 5.50
N SER A 345 10.02 -20.12 4.88
CA SER A 345 9.24 -20.93 3.95
C SER A 345 8.01 -21.56 4.63
N MET A 346 8.20 -22.23 5.76
CA MET A 346 7.11 -22.81 6.53
C MET A 346 6.10 -21.77 7.01
N GLY A 347 6.58 -20.61 7.44
CA GLY A 347 5.72 -19.52 7.91
C GLY A 347 4.83 -18.96 6.78
N ILE A 348 5.40 -18.65 5.62
CA ILE A 348 4.63 -18.12 4.49
C ILE A 348 3.65 -19.17 3.95
N CYS A 349 4.05 -20.43 3.81
CA CYS A 349 3.16 -21.53 3.41
C CYS A 349 1.95 -21.65 4.35
N SER A 350 2.20 -21.56 5.67
CA SER A 350 1.13 -21.60 6.67
C SER A 350 0.19 -20.40 6.56
N MET A 351 0.72 -19.18 6.31
CA MET A 351 -0.12 -18.01 6.07
C MET A 351 -0.99 -18.15 4.82
N ILE A 352 -0.45 -18.71 3.74
CA ILE A 352 -1.23 -18.97 2.52
C ILE A 352 -2.37 -19.94 2.79
N GLY A 353 -2.12 -20.99 3.59
CA GLY A 353 -3.17 -21.92 4.03
C GLY A 353 -4.20 -21.30 4.99
N ASP A 354 -3.86 -20.20 5.68
CA ASP A 354 -4.71 -19.57 6.72
C ASP A 354 -5.55 -18.40 6.16
N ILE A 355 -4.91 -17.43 5.48
CA ILE A 355 -5.53 -16.12 5.20
C ILE A 355 -5.68 -15.77 3.71
N SER A 356 -5.53 -16.72 2.80
CA SER A 356 -5.67 -16.49 1.34
C SER A 356 -7.08 -16.05 0.91
N GLY A 357 -8.07 -16.13 1.79
CA GLY A 357 -9.46 -15.74 1.53
C GLY A 357 -9.82 -14.32 1.97
N ILE A 358 -8.89 -13.47 2.42
CA ILE A 358 -9.21 -12.09 2.81
C ILE A 358 -9.44 -11.23 1.58
N ILE A 359 -10.70 -10.84 1.36
CA ILE A 359 -11.13 -10.05 0.20
C ILE A 359 -10.86 -8.57 0.42
N CYS A 360 -10.38 -7.89 -0.62
CA CYS A 360 -10.31 -6.44 -0.70
C CYS A 360 -11.63 -5.87 -1.21
N ASP A 361 -12.39 -5.25 -0.33
CA ASP A 361 -13.67 -4.59 -0.61
C ASP A 361 -13.54 -3.05 -0.68
N GLY A 362 -12.40 -2.57 -1.11
CA GLY A 362 -12.07 -1.15 -1.20
C GLY A 362 -11.32 -0.64 0.02
N ALA A 363 -10.72 0.56 -0.13
CA ALA A 363 -10.00 1.19 0.97
C ALA A 363 -10.96 1.92 1.91
N SER A 364 -10.87 1.62 3.20
CA SER A 364 -11.70 2.20 4.25
C SER A 364 -11.07 1.97 5.63
N ASN A 365 -11.68 2.55 6.67
CA ASN A 365 -11.22 2.35 8.06
C ASN A 365 -11.19 0.87 8.47
N SER A 366 -12.03 0.00 7.86
CA SER A 366 -12.02 -1.43 8.12
C SER A 366 -10.73 -2.14 7.64
N CYS A 367 -9.91 -1.52 6.80
CA CYS A 367 -8.63 -2.07 6.39
C CYS A 367 -7.71 -2.36 7.59
N ALA A 368 -7.80 -1.55 8.66
CA ALA A 368 -7.04 -1.77 9.88
C ALA A 368 -7.40 -3.12 10.57
N MET A 369 -8.64 -3.63 10.42
CA MET A 369 -9.00 -4.99 10.87
C MET A 369 -8.22 -6.05 10.10
N LYS A 370 -8.13 -5.90 8.78
CA LYS A 370 -7.41 -6.85 7.91
C LYS A 370 -5.91 -6.83 8.19
N VAL A 371 -5.34 -5.65 8.50
CA VAL A 371 -3.96 -5.51 8.99
C VAL A 371 -3.77 -6.32 10.26
N SER A 372 -4.62 -6.10 11.28
CA SER A 372 -4.56 -6.81 12.56
C SER A 372 -4.57 -8.33 12.39
N THR A 373 -5.53 -8.84 11.60
CA THR A 373 -5.68 -10.27 11.32
C THR A 373 -4.46 -10.85 10.61
N SER A 374 -3.97 -10.16 9.57
CA SER A 374 -2.88 -10.67 8.74
C SER A 374 -1.55 -10.73 9.50
N VAL A 375 -1.22 -9.71 10.32
CA VAL A 375 0.03 -9.71 11.08
C VAL A 375 -0.01 -10.71 12.24
N ALA A 376 -1.19 -10.93 12.84
CA ALA A 376 -1.37 -11.98 13.84
C ALA A 376 -1.16 -13.39 13.25
N SER A 377 -1.69 -13.63 12.05
CA SER A 377 -1.45 -14.88 11.32
C SER A 377 0.04 -15.06 11.01
N GLY A 378 0.75 -14.00 10.59
CA GLY A 378 2.18 -14.04 10.32
C GLY A 378 2.99 -14.45 11.54
N TYR A 379 2.75 -13.84 12.68
CA TYR A 379 3.46 -14.18 13.92
C TYR A 379 3.13 -15.61 14.39
N LYS A 380 1.85 -16.00 14.38
CA LYS A 380 1.41 -17.39 14.67
C LYS A 380 2.14 -18.40 13.80
N SER A 381 2.21 -18.13 12.50
CA SER A 381 2.85 -19.04 11.52
C SER A 381 4.35 -19.19 11.77
N VAL A 382 5.04 -18.12 12.19
CA VAL A 382 6.47 -18.20 12.58
C VAL A 382 6.65 -19.06 13.83
N LEU A 383 5.79 -18.89 14.85
CA LEU A 383 5.86 -19.71 16.05
C LEU A 383 5.66 -21.21 15.75
N MET A 384 4.70 -21.52 14.87
CA MET A 384 4.48 -22.90 14.39
C MET A 384 5.73 -23.44 13.67
N ALA A 385 6.31 -22.63 12.77
CA ALA A 385 7.50 -23.01 12.02
C ALA A 385 8.73 -23.25 12.93
N MET A 386 8.85 -22.53 14.02
CA MET A 386 9.91 -22.75 15.02
C MET A 386 9.77 -24.10 15.75
N ASP A 387 8.56 -24.61 15.83
CA ASP A 387 8.23 -25.94 16.38
C ASP A 387 8.11 -27.01 15.27
N GLU A 388 8.69 -26.75 14.10
CA GLU A 388 8.67 -27.62 12.91
C GLU A 388 7.26 -28.03 12.46
N THR A 389 6.25 -27.25 12.85
CA THR A 389 4.84 -27.45 12.47
C THR A 389 4.42 -26.40 11.44
N HIS A 390 3.85 -26.82 10.33
CA HIS A 390 3.40 -25.94 9.25
C HIS A 390 2.36 -26.59 8.34
N VAL A 391 1.68 -25.79 7.55
CA VAL A 391 0.84 -26.30 6.46
C VAL A 391 1.75 -26.89 5.38
N THR A 392 1.53 -28.16 5.05
CA THR A 392 2.41 -28.93 4.17
C THR A 392 1.91 -28.92 2.72
N GLY A 393 2.73 -29.42 1.80
CA GLY A 393 2.36 -29.57 0.39
C GLY A 393 1.22 -30.56 0.10
N ASN A 394 0.60 -31.10 1.15
CA ASN A 394 -0.58 -31.97 1.02
C ASN A 394 -1.90 -31.24 1.28
N GLU A 395 -1.85 -29.96 1.67
CA GLU A 395 -3.05 -29.19 2.04
C GLU A 395 -3.37 -28.08 1.02
N GLY A 396 -4.54 -28.19 0.43
CA GLY A 396 -5.15 -27.14 -0.39
C GLY A 396 -4.29 -26.70 -1.57
N ILE A 397 -3.92 -25.41 -1.59
CA ILE A 397 -3.10 -24.79 -2.65
C ILE A 397 -1.62 -24.72 -2.31
N VAL A 398 -1.25 -25.19 -1.12
CA VAL A 398 0.14 -25.19 -0.64
C VAL A 398 0.91 -26.35 -1.28
N GLU A 399 2.14 -26.10 -1.68
CA GLU A 399 3.07 -27.09 -2.20
C GLU A 399 4.31 -27.24 -1.31
N HIS A 400 5.16 -28.22 -1.58
CA HIS A 400 6.44 -28.37 -0.86
C HIS A 400 7.44 -27.25 -1.17
N ASP A 401 7.27 -26.60 -2.32
CA ASP A 401 8.07 -25.46 -2.77
C ASP A 401 7.35 -24.15 -2.49
N LEU A 402 8.06 -23.20 -1.86
CA LEU A 402 7.49 -21.89 -1.49
C LEU A 402 7.11 -21.08 -2.71
N ASP A 403 7.96 -21.04 -3.74
CA ASP A 403 7.72 -20.21 -4.92
C ASP A 403 6.49 -20.70 -5.69
N ARG A 404 6.31 -22.01 -5.80
CA ARG A 404 5.09 -22.62 -6.39
C ARG A 404 3.85 -22.34 -5.55
N THR A 405 3.97 -22.36 -4.22
CA THR A 405 2.86 -22.01 -3.32
C THR A 405 2.42 -20.57 -3.52
N ILE A 406 3.37 -19.65 -3.65
CA ILE A 406 3.10 -18.24 -3.97
C ILE A 406 2.45 -18.12 -5.35
N ASP A 407 2.95 -18.84 -6.36
CA ASP A 407 2.40 -18.82 -7.72
C ASP A 407 0.95 -19.35 -7.76
N ASN A 408 0.61 -20.38 -6.97
CA ASN A 408 -0.75 -20.89 -6.85
C ASN A 408 -1.71 -19.84 -6.28
N LEU A 409 -1.32 -19.16 -5.19
CA LEU A 409 -2.09 -18.05 -4.60
C LEU A 409 -2.31 -16.93 -5.62
N CYS A 410 -1.23 -16.48 -6.25
CA CYS A 410 -1.26 -15.36 -7.20
C CYS A 410 -2.06 -15.73 -8.48
N SER A 411 -2.01 -16.97 -8.91
CA SER A 411 -2.82 -17.46 -10.03
C SER A 411 -4.33 -17.39 -9.73
N ILE A 412 -4.75 -17.78 -8.52
CA ILE A 412 -6.14 -17.65 -8.09
C ILE A 412 -6.55 -16.18 -8.05
N ALA A 413 -5.72 -15.32 -7.45
CA ALA A 413 -5.99 -13.90 -7.34
C ALA A 413 -6.09 -13.21 -8.70
N SER A 414 -5.21 -13.56 -9.65
CA SER A 414 -5.16 -12.93 -10.97
C SER A 414 -6.24 -13.42 -11.93
N LYS A 415 -6.63 -14.70 -11.85
CA LYS A 415 -7.56 -15.33 -12.81
C LYS A 415 -8.99 -15.39 -12.28
N SER A 416 -9.18 -16.00 -11.11
CA SER A 416 -10.52 -16.33 -10.61
C SER A 416 -11.16 -15.20 -9.80
N MET A 417 -10.35 -14.47 -9.01
CA MET A 417 -10.88 -13.44 -8.10
C MET A 417 -11.28 -12.14 -8.83
N HIS A 418 -10.97 -11.98 -10.08
CA HIS A 418 -11.33 -10.78 -10.84
C HIS A 418 -12.85 -10.59 -10.96
N HIS A 419 -13.63 -11.66 -10.92
CA HIS A 419 -15.09 -11.58 -10.86
C HIS A 419 -15.60 -11.02 -9.53
N ILE A 420 -14.84 -11.25 -8.44
CA ILE A 420 -15.13 -10.71 -7.12
C ILE A 420 -14.99 -9.18 -7.13
N ASP A 421 -13.95 -8.64 -7.80
CA ASP A 421 -13.78 -7.19 -7.95
C ASP A 421 -15.00 -6.52 -8.56
N ARG A 422 -15.52 -7.09 -9.66
CA ARG A 422 -16.72 -6.59 -10.34
C ARG A 422 -17.92 -6.58 -9.39
N GLN A 423 -18.18 -7.72 -8.72
CA GLN A 423 -19.28 -7.85 -7.80
C GLN A 423 -19.18 -6.90 -6.60
N VAL A 424 -17.98 -6.72 -6.05
CA VAL A 424 -17.73 -5.77 -4.97
C VAL A 424 -18.05 -4.34 -5.41
N ILE A 425 -17.61 -3.93 -6.62
CA ILE A 425 -17.90 -2.60 -7.16
C ILE A 425 -19.41 -2.41 -7.34
N GLU A 426 -20.12 -3.38 -7.89
CA GLU A 426 -21.58 -3.35 -8.06
C GLU A 426 -22.29 -3.15 -6.71
N ILE A 427 -21.86 -3.89 -5.68
CA ILE A 427 -22.43 -3.75 -4.32
C ILE A 427 -22.12 -2.36 -3.75
N MET A 428 -20.89 -1.85 -3.92
CA MET A 428 -20.51 -0.56 -3.36
C MET A 428 -21.27 0.60 -4.00
N VAL A 429 -21.44 0.58 -5.31
CA VAL A 429 -22.14 1.64 -6.06
C VAL A 429 -23.66 1.60 -5.81
N SER A 430 -24.21 0.42 -5.50
CA SER A 430 -25.64 0.28 -5.21
C SER A 430 -26.03 0.72 -3.79
N LYS A 431 -25.06 0.97 -2.90
CA LYS A 431 -25.36 1.47 -1.54
C LYS A 431 -25.95 2.88 -1.61
N PRO A 432 -27.00 3.19 -0.83
CA PRO A 432 -27.45 4.57 -0.71
C PRO A 432 -26.30 5.42 -0.17
N CYS A 433 -26.13 6.62 -0.73
CA CYS A 433 -25.20 7.60 -0.15
C CYS A 433 -25.57 7.85 1.31
N PRO A 434 -24.62 7.80 2.24
CA PRO A 434 -24.85 8.04 3.66
C PRO A 434 -25.31 9.49 3.93
#